data_50d1838d1ee88838f4528fa23dd84259
#
_entry.id   50d1838d1ee88838f4528fa23dd84259
#
_cell.length_a   1.000
_cell.length_b   1.000
_cell.length_c   1.000
_cell.angle_alpha   90.00
_cell.angle_beta   90.00
_cell.angle_gamma   90.00
#
_symmetry.space_group_name_H-M   'P 1'
#
loop_
_entity.id
_entity.type
_entity.pdbx_description
1 polymer ?
#
loop_
_entity_poly.entity_id
_entity_poly.type
_entity_poly.pdbx_seq_one_letter_code
_entity_poly.pdbx_strand_id
1 'polypeptide(L)'
;MMTMDAADSRVVRAPQSPRTTLAALGLVLVFLAGLAVVPRVFAFHQGSLVGRDVPEFSLSLVANGAAIGGDGARVTMGQLRGRAVLLDFWATWCPPCRAEAPIVDKISRRWSDRGVVVIGVDTDTADQGDPREFAIAHGLTYPIVQDLSGAASRSYAIESIPTLVVVSRTGKVVAVRTGITDDAEIERLLQQALD
;
A
#
# COMPACT_ATOMS: atom_id res chain seq x y z
N MET A 1 -54.81 -57.29 19.02
CA MET A 1 -53.46 -57.40 19.56
C MET A 1 -52.52 -57.33 18.37
N MET A 2 -52.16 -56.11 17.97
CA MET A 2 -51.45 -55.80 16.72
C MET A 2 -49.97 -55.53 17.11
N THR A 3 -49.08 -56.39 16.66
CA THR A 3 -47.62 -56.18 16.77
C THR A 3 -47.16 -55.35 15.61
N MET A 4 -46.65 -54.14 15.90
CA MET A 4 -46.01 -53.28 14.91
C MET A 4 -44.56 -53.73 14.69
N ASP A 5 -44.30 -54.15 13.48
CA ASP A 5 -43.01 -54.58 12.99
C ASP A 5 -42.14 -53.33 12.74
N ALA A 6 -40.97 -53.26 13.39
CA ALA A 6 -40.05 -52.17 13.26
C ALA A 6 -39.19 -52.38 12.00
N ALA A 7 -39.41 -51.57 10.98
CA ALA A 7 -38.64 -51.56 9.73
C ALA A 7 -37.18 -51.12 10.03
N ASP A 8 -36.26 -52.06 9.95
CA ASP A 8 -34.79 -51.85 9.96
C ASP A 8 -34.32 -51.10 8.67
N SER A 9 -34.13 -49.80 8.76
CA SER A 9 -33.59 -48.99 7.67
C SER A 9 -32.06 -49.11 7.63
N ARG A 10 -31.56 -50.17 7.03
CA ARG A 10 -30.14 -50.30 6.68
C ARG A 10 -29.80 -49.31 5.56
N VAL A 11 -29.11 -48.24 5.92
CA VAL A 11 -28.49 -47.33 4.97
C VAL A 11 -27.39 -48.09 4.21
N VAL A 12 -27.72 -48.53 3.00
CA VAL A 12 -26.76 -49.16 2.07
C VAL A 12 -25.83 -48.09 1.58
N ARG A 13 -24.62 -48.02 2.15
CA ARG A 13 -23.53 -47.19 1.59
C ARG A 13 -23.08 -47.82 0.26
N ALA A 14 -23.31 -47.12 -0.83
CA ALA A 14 -22.78 -47.50 -2.14
C ALA A 14 -21.25 -47.61 -2.11
N PRO A 15 -20.66 -48.65 -2.74
CA PRO A 15 -19.22 -48.79 -2.78
C PRO A 15 -18.60 -47.64 -3.60
N GLN A 16 -17.76 -46.81 -2.94
CA GLN A 16 -17.04 -45.75 -3.60
C GLN A 16 -15.98 -46.38 -4.52
N SER A 17 -16.05 -46.11 -5.83
CA SER A 17 -15.07 -46.62 -6.77
C SER A 17 -13.69 -45.99 -6.50
N PRO A 18 -12.58 -46.74 -6.63
CA PRO A 18 -11.23 -46.19 -6.38
C PRO A 18 -10.90 -44.97 -7.29
N ARG A 19 -11.61 -44.83 -8.40
CA ARG A 19 -11.47 -43.67 -9.33
C ARG A 19 -12.02 -42.38 -8.76
N THR A 20 -13.11 -42.41 -7.97
CA THR A 20 -13.70 -41.22 -7.33
C THR A 20 -12.87 -40.74 -6.15
N THR A 21 -12.25 -41.64 -5.40
CA THR A 21 -11.33 -41.28 -4.30
C THR A 21 -10.04 -40.66 -4.80
N LEU A 22 -9.46 -41.19 -5.89
CA LEU A 22 -8.26 -40.60 -6.52
C LEU A 22 -8.53 -39.20 -7.10
N ALA A 23 -9.70 -39.00 -7.72
CA ALA A 23 -10.09 -37.69 -8.23
C ALA A 23 -10.31 -36.68 -7.09
N ALA A 24 -10.93 -37.08 -5.98
CA ALA A 24 -11.12 -36.23 -4.82
C ALA A 24 -9.78 -35.87 -4.15
N LEU A 25 -8.84 -36.82 -4.04
CA LEU A 25 -7.50 -36.56 -3.53
C LEU A 25 -6.73 -35.57 -4.41
N GLY A 26 -6.82 -35.70 -5.73
CA GLY A 26 -6.23 -34.78 -6.70
C GLY A 26 -6.75 -33.35 -6.56
N LEU A 27 -8.07 -33.17 -6.40
CA LEU A 27 -8.69 -31.87 -6.17
C LEU A 27 -8.24 -31.23 -4.84
N VAL A 28 -8.13 -32.01 -3.77
CA VAL A 28 -7.65 -31.52 -2.47
C VAL A 28 -6.18 -31.08 -2.56
N LEU A 29 -5.34 -31.83 -3.27
CA LEU A 29 -3.92 -31.47 -3.45
C LEU A 29 -3.77 -30.18 -4.28
N VAL A 30 -4.57 -30.02 -5.35
CA VAL A 30 -4.56 -28.79 -6.15
C VAL A 30 -5.07 -27.60 -5.32
N PHE A 31 -6.09 -27.78 -4.50
CA PHE A 31 -6.61 -26.75 -3.62
C PHE A 31 -5.57 -26.35 -2.55
N LEU A 32 -4.92 -27.31 -1.90
CA LEU A 32 -3.86 -27.05 -0.92
C LEU A 32 -2.64 -26.39 -1.55
N ALA A 33 -2.23 -26.81 -2.77
CA ALA A 33 -1.18 -26.17 -3.54
C ALA A 33 -1.56 -24.70 -3.89
N GLY A 34 -2.81 -24.45 -4.27
CA GLY A 34 -3.35 -23.11 -4.51
C GLY A 34 -3.28 -22.24 -3.25
N LEU A 35 -3.70 -22.78 -2.10
CA LEU A 35 -3.63 -22.06 -0.82
C LEU A 35 -2.19 -21.68 -0.41
N ALA A 36 -1.20 -22.49 -0.80
CA ALA A 36 0.21 -22.22 -0.50
C ALA A 36 0.86 -21.24 -1.50
N VAL A 37 0.38 -21.21 -2.75
CA VAL A 37 0.96 -20.38 -3.83
C VAL A 37 0.36 -18.98 -3.83
N VAL A 38 -0.96 -18.86 -3.61
CA VAL A 38 -1.67 -17.56 -3.63
C VAL A 38 -1.04 -16.51 -2.69
N PRO A 39 -0.75 -16.80 -1.41
CA PRO A 39 -0.11 -15.81 -0.53
C PRO A 39 1.29 -15.39 -1.02
N ARG A 40 2.05 -16.33 -1.61
CA ARG A 40 3.39 -16.05 -2.14
C ARG A 40 3.34 -15.14 -3.38
N VAL A 41 2.36 -15.33 -4.25
CA VAL A 41 2.18 -14.48 -5.44
C VAL A 41 1.73 -13.07 -5.03
N PHE A 42 0.83 -12.93 -4.05
CA PHE A 42 0.42 -11.63 -3.51
C PHE A 42 1.58 -10.91 -2.80
N ALA A 43 2.37 -11.61 -1.97
CA ALA A 43 3.56 -11.04 -1.36
C ALA A 43 4.61 -10.60 -2.39
N PHE A 44 4.72 -11.30 -3.52
CA PHE A 44 5.63 -10.95 -4.61
C PHE A 44 5.24 -9.64 -5.32
N HIS A 45 3.95 -9.34 -5.45
CA HIS A 45 3.48 -8.10 -6.10
C HIS A 45 3.81 -6.85 -5.26
N GLN A 46 3.62 -6.88 -3.94
CA GLN A 46 3.96 -5.76 -3.05
C GLN A 46 5.48 -5.61 -2.84
N GLY A 47 6.24 -6.71 -2.90
CA GLY A 47 7.71 -6.71 -2.80
C GLY A 47 8.44 -6.35 -4.10
N SER A 48 7.73 -6.16 -5.21
CA SER A 48 8.36 -5.99 -6.53
C SER A 48 9.17 -4.69 -6.69
N LEU A 49 8.86 -3.65 -5.90
CA LEU A 49 9.59 -2.36 -5.94
C LEU A 49 10.78 -2.31 -4.97
N VAL A 50 10.74 -3.04 -3.85
CA VAL A 50 11.80 -3.00 -2.83
C VAL A 50 13.14 -3.46 -3.43
N GLY A 51 14.19 -2.67 -3.21
CA GLY A 51 15.53 -2.87 -3.76
C GLY A 51 15.73 -2.35 -5.19
N ARG A 52 14.65 -1.95 -5.88
CA ARG A 52 14.72 -1.40 -7.25
C ARG A 52 14.89 0.12 -7.23
N ASP A 53 15.30 0.68 -8.37
CA ASP A 53 15.28 2.12 -8.56
C ASP A 53 13.85 2.65 -8.47
N VAL A 54 13.71 3.78 -7.75
CA VAL A 54 12.43 4.45 -7.59
C VAL A 54 11.90 4.90 -8.95
N PRO A 55 10.62 4.67 -9.29
CA PRO A 55 10.02 5.20 -10.50
C PRO A 55 10.06 6.73 -10.52
N GLU A 56 10.38 7.31 -11.66
CA GLU A 56 10.34 8.77 -11.83
C GLU A 56 8.89 9.24 -11.97
N PHE A 57 8.62 10.42 -11.42
CA PHE A 57 7.37 11.13 -11.65
C PHE A 57 7.62 12.63 -11.86
N SER A 58 6.63 13.32 -12.42
CA SER A 58 6.56 14.76 -12.47
C SER A 58 5.11 15.16 -12.19
N LEU A 59 4.81 15.60 -10.97
CA LEU A 59 3.48 15.89 -10.48
C LEU A 59 3.31 17.36 -10.13
N SER A 60 2.08 17.87 -10.25
CA SER A 60 1.75 19.26 -9.90
C SER A 60 1.79 19.43 -8.39
N LEU A 61 2.52 20.45 -7.93
CA LEU A 61 2.52 20.86 -6.52
C LEU A 61 1.23 21.61 -6.22
N VAL A 62 0.49 21.17 -5.20
CA VAL A 62 -0.79 21.80 -4.83
C VAL A 62 -0.75 22.49 -3.46
N ALA A 63 0.13 22.06 -2.56
CA ALA A 63 0.27 22.68 -1.23
C ALA A 63 1.71 22.57 -0.69
N ASN A 64 2.09 23.48 0.22
CA ASN A 64 3.27 23.43 1.08
C ASN A 64 4.64 23.34 0.36
N GLY A 65 4.79 23.91 -0.83
CA GLY A 65 6.02 23.82 -1.65
C GLY A 65 7.28 24.39 -1.01
N ALA A 66 7.15 25.32 -0.06
CA ALA A 66 8.29 25.93 0.62
C ALA A 66 9.23 24.92 1.29
N ALA A 67 8.72 23.79 1.77
CA ALA A 67 9.48 22.74 2.44
C ALA A 67 10.50 22.02 1.52
N ILE A 68 10.37 22.14 0.19
CA ILE A 68 11.28 21.56 -0.80
C ILE A 68 12.09 22.61 -1.57
N GLY A 69 11.99 23.90 -1.15
CA GLY A 69 12.68 25.01 -1.81
C GLY A 69 12.16 25.30 -3.20
N GLY A 70 10.96 24.83 -3.52
CA GLY A 70 10.33 24.95 -4.84
C GLY A 70 9.25 26.00 -4.84
N ASP A 71 9.41 27.02 -5.69
CA ASP A 71 8.38 27.90 -6.22
C ASP A 71 7.84 27.35 -7.56
N GLY A 72 8.34 26.19 -7.97
CA GLY A 72 7.96 25.50 -9.19
C GLY A 72 6.57 24.86 -9.09
N ALA A 73 5.80 24.94 -10.17
CA ALA A 73 4.47 24.34 -10.26
C ALA A 73 4.50 22.78 -10.24
N ARG A 74 5.69 22.16 -10.30
CA ARG A 74 5.85 20.69 -10.39
C ARG A 74 6.99 20.18 -9.52
N VAL A 75 6.82 18.98 -9.00
CA VAL A 75 7.81 18.22 -8.25
C VAL A 75 8.19 16.97 -9.03
N THR A 76 9.48 16.67 -9.09
CA THR A 76 10.01 15.45 -9.73
C THR A 76 10.86 14.65 -8.74
N MET A 77 10.93 13.33 -8.91
CA MET A 77 11.84 12.49 -8.12
C MET A 77 13.30 12.91 -8.29
N GLY A 78 13.69 13.37 -9.49
CA GLY A 78 15.05 13.84 -9.76
C GLY A 78 15.49 14.99 -8.85
N GLN A 79 14.58 15.92 -8.48
CA GLN A 79 14.85 17.03 -7.56
C GLN A 79 15.05 16.58 -6.10
N LEU A 80 14.61 15.37 -5.75
CA LEU A 80 14.70 14.82 -4.40
C LEU A 80 15.91 13.91 -4.20
N ARG A 81 16.72 13.69 -5.23
CA ARG A 81 17.93 12.85 -5.16
C ARG A 81 18.91 13.34 -4.10
N GLY A 82 19.59 12.37 -3.45
CA GLY A 82 20.50 12.64 -2.34
C GLY A 82 19.81 12.81 -0.98
N ARG A 83 18.50 12.81 -0.96
CA ARG A 83 17.65 12.83 0.25
C ARG A 83 16.92 11.50 0.39
N ALA A 84 16.67 11.05 1.61
CA ALA A 84 15.71 10.00 1.84
C ALA A 84 14.30 10.57 1.65
N VAL A 85 13.40 9.82 0.99
CA VAL A 85 12.05 10.30 0.66
C VAL A 85 11.00 9.36 1.22
N LEU A 86 9.99 9.93 1.87
CA LEU A 86 8.75 9.24 2.22
C LEU A 86 7.65 9.75 1.30
N LEU A 87 7.15 8.88 0.42
CA LEU A 87 5.96 9.16 -0.39
C LEU A 87 4.75 8.60 0.35
N ASP A 88 3.76 9.44 0.57
CA ASP A 88 2.49 9.10 1.22
C ASP A 88 1.37 9.19 0.17
N PHE A 89 0.88 8.04 -0.31
CA PHE A 89 -0.23 7.96 -1.26
C PHE A 89 -1.56 7.90 -0.52
N TRP A 90 -2.41 8.91 -0.74
CA TRP A 90 -3.66 9.11 -0.03
C TRP A 90 -4.74 9.77 -0.90
N ALA A 91 -5.97 9.90 -0.38
CA ALA A 91 -7.07 10.65 -1.00
C ALA A 91 -7.94 11.34 0.05
N THR A 92 -8.64 12.40 -0.34
CA THR A 92 -9.48 13.20 0.59
C THR A 92 -10.65 12.40 1.16
N TRP A 93 -11.20 11.46 0.42
CA TRP A 93 -12.33 10.60 0.82
C TRP A 93 -11.93 9.38 1.65
N CYS A 94 -10.63 9.14 1.89
CA CYS A 94 -10.09 7.95 2.54
C CYS A 94 -10.06 8.09 4.07
N PRO A 95 -10.95 7.41 4.85
CA PRO A 95 -10.95 7.54 6.30
C PRO A 95 -9.65 7.07 6.99
N PRO A 96 -9.01 5.93 6.61
CA PRO A 96 -7.74 5.55 7.21
C PRO A 96 -6.61 6.53 6.89
N CYS A 97 -6.61 7.18 5.72
CA CYS A 97 -5.63 8.22 5.38
C CYS A 97 -5.73 9.43 6.33
N ARG A 98 -6.95 9.82 6.72
CA ARG A 98 -7.16 10.89 7.73
C ARG A 98 -6.56 10.53 9.09
N ALA A 99 -6.61 9.26 9.45
CA ALA A 99 -6.03 8.79 10.72
C ALA A 99 -4.50 8.75 10.66
N GLU A 100 -3.90 8.44 9.50
CA GLU A 100 -2.44 8.40 9.29
C GLU A 100 -1.83 9.80 9.13
N ALA A 101 -2.54 10.74 8.51
CA ALA A 101 -2.05 12.09 8.17
C ALA A 101 -1.32 12.83 9.33
N PRO A 102 -1.82 12.86 10.58
CA PRO A 102 -1.10 13.49 11.67
C PRO A 102 0.20 12.76 12.07
N ILE A 103 0.28 11.44 11.84
CA ILE A 103 1.49 10.65 12.09
C ILE A 103 2.55 11.07 11.07
N VAL A 104 2.19 11.09 9.78
CA VAL A 104 3.09 11.47 8.68
C VAL A 104 3.56 12.92 8.84
N ASP A 105 2.68 13.83 9.24
CA ASP A 105 3.05 15.23 9.46
C ASP A 105 4.02 15.41 10.64
N LYS A 106 3.83 14.69 11.74
CA LYS A 106 4.77 14.64 12.86
C LYS A 106 6.16 14.12 12.40
N ILE A 107 6.18 13.07 11.58
CA ILE A 107 7.41 12.52 10.98
C ILE A 107 8.08 13.56 10.08
N SER A 108 7.34 14.22 9.21
CA SER A 108 7.85 15.26 8.31
C SER A 108 8.60 16.34 9.10
N ARG A 109 7.98 16.88 10.13
CA ARG A 109 8.60 17.92 10.99
C ARG A 109 9.84 17.43 11.73
N ARG A 110 9.81 16.19 12.25
CA ARG A 110 10.91 15.63 13.04
C ARG A 110 12.15 15.29 12.21
N TRP A 111 11.94 14.89 10.95
CA TRP A 111 13.00 14.34 10.12
C TRP A 111 13.51 15.29 9.02
N SER A 112 12.90 16.46 8.83
CA SER A 112 13.31 17.47 7.82
C SER A 112 14.79 17.82 7.90
N ASP A 113 15.27 18.13 9.10
CA ASP A 113 16.66 18.53 9.34
C ASP A 113 17.65 17.35 9.28
N ARG A 114 17.15 16.13 9.14
CA ARG A 114 17.95 14.89 9.04
C ARG A 114 18.15 14.43 7.59
N GLY A 115 17.73 15.23 6.62
CA GLY A 115 17.84 14.92 5.20
C GLY A 115 16.73 13.99 4.66
N VAL A 116 15.59 13.98 5.35
CA VAL A 116 14.35 13.30 4.88
C VAL A 116 13.42 14.34 4.28
N VAL A 117 12.73 13.94 3.21
CA VAL A 117 11.63 14.69 2.61
C VAL A 117 10.39 13.82 2.62
N VAL A 118 9.29 14.36 3.11
CA VAL A 118 7.96 13.76 2.98
C VAL A 118 7.24 14.45 1.83
N ILE A 119 6.61 13.67 0.96
CA ILE A 119 5.75 14.13 -0.14
C ILE A 119 4.43 13.40 -0.05
N GLY A 120 3.33 14.13 0.16
CA GLY A 120 1.99 13.59 0.00
C GLY A 120 1.63 13.51 -1.48
N VAL A 121 1.21 12.36 -1.93
CA VAL A 121 0.73 12.11 -3.28
C VAL A 121 -0.78 11.91 -3.22
N ASP A 122 -1.50 12.98 -3.52
CA ASP A 122 -2.96 12.91 -3.63
C ASP A 122 -3.36 12.15 -4.90
N THR A 123 -4.19 11.13 -4.71
CA THR A 123 -4.66 10.24 -5.78
C THR A 123 -6.11 10.51 -6.19
N ASP A 124 -6.70 11.63 -5.73
CA ASP A 124 -8.04 12.02 -6.12
C ASP A 124 -8.14 12.31 -7.62
N THR A 125 -9.28 11.97 -8.20
CA THR A 125 -9.66 12.44 -9.55
C THR A 125 -10.18 13.88 -9.48
N ALA A 126 -10.30 14.52 -10.63
CA ALA A 126 -10.67 15.93 -10.71
C ALA A 126 -12.06 16.29 -10.14
N ASP A 127 -12.92 15.31 -9.98
CA ASP A 127 -14.29 15.42 -9.45
C ASP A 127 -14.42 15.04 -7.96
N GLN A 128 -13.31 14.70 -7.32
CA GLN A 128 -13.23 14.38 -5.89
C GLN A 128 -12.84 15.61 -5.05
N GLY A 129 -12.39 15.41 -3.81
CA GLY A 129 -12.10 16.53 -2.92
C GLY A 129 -10.92 17.42 -3.34
N ASP A 130 -10.76 18.56 -2.65
CA ASP A 130 -9.62 19.46 -2.84
C ASP A 130 -8.50 19.08 -1.82
N PRO A 131 -7.33 18.64 -2.30
CA PRO A 131 -6.20 18.29 -1.44
C PRO A 131 -5.65 19.49 -0.62
N ARG A 132 -5.85 20.74 -1.08
CA ARG A 132 -5.47 21.94 -0.30
C ARG A 132 -6.39 22.14 0.89
N GLU A 133 -7.69 22.01 0.68
CA GLU A 133 -8.65 22.11 1.78
C GLU A 133 -8.42 21.01 2.82
N PHE A 134 -8.11 19.79 2.33
CA PHE A 134 -7.74 18.68 3.20
C PHE A 134 -6.47 19.00 4.01
N ALA A 135 -5.41 19.50 3.37
CA ALA A 135 -4.17 19.88 4.04
C ALA A 135 -4.40 20.93 5.14
N ILE A 136 -5.20 21.96 4.86
CA ILE A 136 -5.55 23.01 5.81
C ILE A 136 -6.35 22.43 6.99
N ALA A 137 -7.38 21.64 6.70
CA ALA A 137 -8.28 21.07 7.71
C ALA A 137 -7.55 20.10 8.66
N HIS A 138 -6.49 19.42 8.19
CA HIS A 138 -5.71 18.46 8.97
C HIS A 138 -4.35 19.01 9.45
N GLY A 139 -4.04 20.28 9.16
CA GLY A 139 -2.81 20.95 9.59
C GLY A 139 -1.54 20.34 9.00
N LEU A 140 -1.60 19.81 7.76
CA LEU A 140 -0.46 19.20 7.11
C LEU A 140 0.55 20.27 6.67
N THR A 141 1.84 20.03 6.90
CA THR A 141 2.92 20.98 6.61
C THR A 141 3.89 20.50 5.53
N TYR A 142 3.83 19.22 5.17
CA TYR A 142 4.67 18.64 4.10
C TYR A 142 4.10 18.94 2.70
N PRO A 143 4.95 18.98 1.67
CA PRO A 143 4.55 19.20 0.28
C PRO A 143 3.53 18.17 -0.19
N ILE A 144 2.50 18.64 -0.88
CA ILE A 144 1.47 17.79 -1.49
C ILE A 144 1.46 17.99 -2.98
N VAL A 145 1.56 16.88 -3.72
CA VAL A 145 1.46 16.81 -5.17
C VAL A 145 0.22 16.01 -5.57
N GLN A 146 -0.27 16.25 -6.78
CA GLN A 146 -1.50 15.61 -7.26
C GLN A 146 -1.24 14.70 -8.46
N ASP A 147 -1.71 13.46 -8.41
CA ASP A 147 -1.62 12.43 -9.45
C ASP A 147 -2.94 12.24 -10.21
N LEU A 148 -3.51 13.33 -10.77
CA LEU A 148 -4.80 13.31 -11.48
C LEU A 148 -4.91 12.21 -12.55
N SER A 149 -3.81 11.85 -13.17
CA SER A 149 -3.80 10.81 -14.22
C SER A 149 -3.68 9.38 -13.67
N GLY A 150 -3.34 9.22 -12.39
CA GLY A 150 -2.98 7.95 -11.78
C GLY A 150 -1.67 7.35 -12.33
N ALA A 151 -0.85 8.14 -13.03
CA ALA A 151 0.38 7.63 -13.65
C ALA A 151 1.43 7.25 -12.60
N ALA A 152 1.60 8.08 -11.56
CA ALA A 152 2.48 7.77 -10.46
C ALA A 152 1.96 6.55 -9.69
N SER A 153 0.69 6.54 -9.30
CA SER A 153 0.06 5.41 -8.60
C SER A 153 0.28 4.08 -9.34
N ARG A 154 0.12 4.06 -10.66
CA ARG A 154 0.40 2.86 -11.47
C ARG A 154 1.88 2.48 -11.49
N SER A 155 2.80 3.45 -11.65
CA SER A 155 4.24 3.17 -11.71
C SER A 155 4.80 2.65 -10.38
N TYR A 156 4.19 3.06 -9.26
CA TYR A 156 4.48 2.59 -7.91
C TYR A 156 3.65 1.36 -7.50
N ALA A 157 2.83 0.82 -8.40
CA ALA A 157 1.92 -0.32 -8.15
C ALA A 157 1.05 -0.11 -6.90
N ILE A 158 0.51 1.12 -6.73
CA ILE A 158 -0.38 1.44 -5.62
C ILE A 158 -1.77 0.86 -5.90
N GLU A 159 -2.15 -0.16 -5.17
CA GLU A 159 -3.43 -0.87 -5.31
C GLU A 159 -4.45 -0.45 -4.25
N SER A 160 -3.99 0.13 -3.15
CA SER A 160 -4.83 0.63 -2.06
C SER A 160 -4.16 1.76 -1.31
N ILE A 161 -4.96 2.55 -0.57
CA ILE A 161 -4.50 3.70 0.23
C ILE A 161 -5.00 3.56 1.68
N PRO A 162 -4.26 4.11 2.66
CA PRO A 162 -2.96 4.76 2.50
C PRO A 162 -1.85 3.76 2.14
N THR A 163 -0.85 4.22 1.40
CA THR A 163 0.37 3.45 1.15
C THR A 163 1.59 4.36 1.24
N LEU A 164 2.54 3.97 2.08
CA LEU A 164 3.82 4.64 2.24
C LEU A 164 4.89 3.93 1.40
N VAL A 165 5.68 4.72 0.66
CA VAL A 165 6.88 4.24 -0.05
C VAL A 165 8.09 4.98 0.49
N VAL A 166 9.04 4.23 1.04
CA VAL A 166 10.29 4.77 1.58
C VAL A 166 11.42 4.59 0.56
N VAL A 167 12.10 5.67 0.24
CA VAL A 167 13.17 5.72 -0.75
C VAL A 167 14.47 6.18 -0.09
N SER A 168 15.58 5.48 -0.37
CA SER A 168 16.91 5.84 0.13
C SER A 168 17.49 7.07 -0.58
N ARG A 169 18.56 7.63 -0.03
CA ARG A 169 19.35 8.71 -0.66
C ARG A 169 19.90 8.35 -2.03
N THR A 170 20.13 7.06 -2.28
CA THR A 170 20.60 6.53 -3.57
C THR A 170 19.47 6.33 -4.59
N GLY A 171 18.23 6.60 -4.22
CA GLY A 171 17.07 6.42 -5.09
C GLY A 171 16.55 4.97 -5.20
N LYS A 172 16.89 4.12 -4.21
CA LYS A 172 16.34 2.77 -4.13
C LYS A 172 15.12 2.73 -3.21
N VAL A 173 14.10 1.98 -3.59
CA VAL A 173 12.95 1.72 -2.71
C VAL A 173 13.38 0.81 -1.57
N VAL A 174 13.28 1.29 -0.34
CA VAL A 174 13.61 0.56 0.90
C VAL A 174 12.42 -0.26 1.39
N ALA A 175 11.23 0.33 1.33
CA ALA A 175 10.01 -0.33 1.81
C ALA A 175 8.77 0.23 1.12
N VAL A 176 7.72 -0.60 1.10
CA VAL A 176 6.34 -0.24 0.78
C VAL A 176 5.47 -0.74 1.94
N ARG A 177 4.61 0.13 2.47
CA ARG A 177 3.68 -0.20 3.56
C ARG A 177 2.28 0.23 3.19
N THR A 178 1.35 -0.70 3.18
CA THR A 178 -0.07 -0.47 2.88
C THR A 178 -0.88 -0.54 4.16
N GLY A 179 -1.82 0.39 4.31
CA GLY A 179 -2.59 0.59 5.54
C GLY A 179 -1.87 1.52 6.51
N ILE A 180 -2.55 1.87 7.61
CA ILE A 180 -2.01 2.78 8.63
C ILE A 180 -0.72 2.21 9.22
N THR A 181 0.35 3.01 9.16
CA THR A 181 1.66 2.66 9.72
C THR A 181 1.95 3.55 10.92
N ASP A 182 2.41 2.96 12.02
CA ASP A 182 2.75 3.74 13.21
C ASP A 182 4.08 4.50 13.06
N ASP A 183 4.29 5.50 13.92
CA ASP A 183 5.47 6.37 13.86
C ASP A 183 6.78 5.62 14.10
N ALA A 184 6.78 4.60 14.96
CA ALA A 184 7.99 3.83 15.26
C ALA A 184 8.46 3.00 14.05
N GLU A 185 7.54 2.39 13.32
CA GLU A 185 7.86 1.66 12.10
C GLU A 185 8.34 2.62 10.99
N ILE A 186 7.68 3.78 10.81
CA ILE A 186 8.11 4.78 9.82
C ILE A 186 9.54 5.26 10.16
N GLU A 187 9.82 5.61 11.43
CA GLU A 187 11.15 6.06 11.87
C GLU A 187 12.22 4.99 11.61
N ARG A 188 11.93 3.73 11.90
CA ARG A 188 12.83 2.62 11.64
C ARG A 188 13.17 2.49 10.15
N LEU A 189 12.17 2.63 9.27
CA LEU A 189 12.36 2.57 7.82
C LEU A 189 13.14 3.77 7.29
N LEU A 190 12.89 4.97 7.81
CA LEU A 190 13.62 6.17 7.44
C LEU A 190 15.09 6.09 7.87
N GLN A 191 15.38 5.51 9.04
CA GLN A 191 16.77 5.28 9.45
C GLN A 191 17.49 4.38 8.43
N GLN A 192 16.87 3.28 7.98
CA GLN A 192 17.43 2.42 6.93
C GLN A 192 17.60 3.13 5.57
N ALA A 193 16.77 4.13 5.29
CA ALA A 193 16.87 4.91 4.04
C ALA A 193 17.99 5.95 4.06
N LEU A 194 18.47 6.31 5.24
CA LEU A 194 19.58 7.26 5.43
C LEU A 194 20.96 6.59 5.39
N ASP A 195 21.03 5.29 5.69
CA ASP A 195 22.25 4.48 5.65
C ASP A 195 22.65 4.18 4.19
#